data_2b2bb5be500aee04a33da99429c3b7d1
#
_entry.id   2b2bb5be500aee04a33da99429c3b7d1
#
_cell.length_a   1.000
_cell.length_b   1.000
_cell.length_c   1.000
_cell.angle_alpha   90.00
_cell.angle_beta   90.00
_cell.angle_gamma   90.00
#
_symmetry.space_group_name_H-M   'P 1'
#
loop_
_entity.id
_entity.type
_entity.pdbx_description
1 polymer ?
#
loop_
_entity_poly.entity_id
_entity_poly.type
_entity_poly.pdbx_seq_one_letter_code
_entity_poly.pdbx_strand_id
1 'polypeptide(L)'
;MNPAAYDAWYDTPRGRWIGEAEFRLLERLLAAQPGETLLDVGCGTGWFTRRFAATGLEVTGIDRDSGCLAFARARPGPHIRYLPGDARHLPFPDHAFDRVISVTALCFVNPWPQALAEIARVSRMRFAVGLLHRRSALWLAKGRDGGRGAYAGAHWHTRGEVRDALRALPVRNEHFGYAVLDPTASAVAKALERFAAPRLPLGSFLAVGADVAR
;
A
#
# COMPACT_ATOMS: atom_id res chain seq x y z
N MET A 1 -17.34 -4.47 -1.32
CA MET A 1 -17.12 -3.02 -1.70
C MET A 1 -17.58 -2.84 -3.13
N ASN A 2 -18.12 -1.65 -3.52
CA ASN A 2 -18.41 -1.38 -4.94
C ASN A 2 -17.11 -0.91 -5.62
N PRO A 3 -16.51 -1.70 -6.53
CA PRO A 3 -15.22 -1.38 -7.14
C PRO A 3 -15.23 -0.06 -7.92
N ALA A 4 -16.32 0.22 -8.66
CA ALA A 4 -16.42 1.44 -9.46
C ALA A 4 -16.48 2.70 -8.57
N ALA A 5 -17.25 2.67 -7.48
CA ALA A 5 -17.32 3.79 -6.55
C ALA A 5 -15.98 4.02 -5.80
N TYR A 6 -15.27 2.94 -5.49
CA TYR A 6 -13.95 3.01 -4.86
C TYR A 6 -12.91 3.63 -5.81
N ASP A 7 -12.85 3.18 -7.06
CA ASP A 7 -11.91 3.70 -8.05
C ASP A 7 -12.22 5.18 -8.38
N ALA A 8 -13.51 5.52 -8.57
CA ALA A 8 -13.97 6.88 -8.84
C ALA A 8 -13.65 7.87 -7.70
N TRP A 9 -13.46 7.38 -6.46
CA TRP A 9 -13.02 8.25 -5.38
C TRP A 9 -11.66 8.89 -5.67
N TYR A 10 -10.74 8.17 -6.32
CA TYR A 10 -9.44 8.70 -6.73
C TYR A 10 -9.55 9.77 -7.84
N ASP A 11 -10.68 9.86 -8.55
CA ASP A 11 -10.92 10.92 -9.53
C ASP A 11 -11.38 12.23 -8.88
N THR A 12 -11.83 12.18 -7.61
CA THR A 12 -12.13 13.40 -6.84
C THR A 12 -10.85 14.20 -6.55
N PRO A 13 -10.93 15.55 -6.41
CA PRO A 13 -9.76 16.36 -6.06
C PRO A 13 -9.06 15.90 -4.77
N ARG A 14 -9.84 15.45 -3.78
CA ARG A 14 -9.34 14.94 -2.50
C ARG A 14 -8.68 13.57 -2.67
N GLY A 15 -9.37 12.63 -3.30
CA GLY A 15 -8.87 11.27 -3.50
C GLY A 15 -7.60 11.24 -4.34
N ARG A 16 -7.56 12.03 -5.40
CA ARG A 16 -6.38 12.19 -6.26
C ARG A 16 -5.18 12.71 -5.47
N TRP A 17 -5.36 13.75 -4.66
CA TRP A 17 -4.29 14.30 -3.85
C TRP A 17 -3.77 13.31 -2.80
N ILE A 18 -4.68 12.58 -2.11
CA ILE A 18 -4.31 11.55 -1.12
C ILE A 18 -3.55 10.43 -1.82
N GLY A 19 -4.11 9.85 -2.89
CA GLY A 19 -3.46 8.76 -3.62
C GLY A 19 -2.10 9.15 -4.18
N GLU A 20 -1.94 10.40 -4.64
CA GLU A 20 -0.66 10.91 -5.10
C GLU A 20 0.38 11.03 -3.97
N ALA A 21 -0.03 11.50 -2.79
CA ALA A 21 0.86 11.59 -1.62
C ALA A 21 1.33 10.20 -1.17
N GLU A 22 0.42 9.23 -1.13
CA GLU A 22 0.71 7.83 -0.80
C GLU A 22 1.61 7.18 -1.84
N PHE A 23 1.30 7.37 -3.14
CA PHE A 23 2.10 6.84 -4.25
C PHE A 23 3.56 7.35 -4.18
N ARG A 24 3.77 8.66 -4.06
CA ARG A 24 5.11 9.25 -3.99
C ARG A 24 5.92 8.75 -2.80
N LEU A 25 5.27 8.49 -1.67
CA LEU A 25 5.96 7.93 -0.51
C LEU A 25 6.38 6.49 -0.79
N LEU A 26 5.48 5.66 -1.33
CA LEU A 26 5.77 4.27 -1.69
C LEU A 26 6.83 4.16 -2.78
N GLU A 27 6.75 4.98 -3.83
CA GLU A 27 7.74 5.04 -4.92
C GLU A 27 9.16 5.29 -4.38
N ARG A 28 9.32 6.30 -3.50
CA ARG A 28 10.60 6.58 -2.85
C ARG A 28 11.09 5.42 -1.98
N LEU A 29 10.20 4.79 -1.21
CA LEU A 29 10.57 3.69 -0.33
C LEU A 29 10.89 2.42 -1.09
N LEU A 30 10.20 2.17 -2.20
CA LEU A 30 10.40 1.02 -3.07
C LEU A 30 11.71 1.14 -3.87
N ALA A 31 12.06 2.36 -4.30
CA ALA A 31 13.26 2.68 -5.08
C ALA A 31 13.45 1.76 -6.31
N ALA A 32 12.34 1.44 -7.00
CA ALA A 32 12.33 0.57 -8.17
C ALA A 32 12.86 1.27 -9.41
N GLN A 33 13.42 0.50 -10.35
CA GLN A 33 13.92 0.99 -11.63
C GLN A 33 13.05 0.49 -12.78
N PRO A 34 12.89 1.25 -13.88
CA PRO A 34 12.19 0.77 -15.07
C PRO A 34 12.72 -0.59 -15.56
N GLY A 35 11.81 -1.48 -15.97
CA GLY A 35 12.12 -2.85 -16.38
C GLY A 35 12.18 -3.87 -15.24
N GLU A 36 12.15 -3.45 -13.97
CA GLU A 36 12.04 -4.38 -12.84
C GLU A 36 10.61 -4.95 -12.75
N THR A 37 10.51 -6.18 -12.25
CA THR A 37 9.24 -6.84 -11.97
C THR A 37 8.66 -6.40 -10.64
N LEU A 38 7.36 -6.08 -10.60
CA LEU A 38 6.64 -5.66 -9.40
C LEU A 38 5.41 -6.53 -9.14
N LEU A 39 5.25 -7.00 -7.91
CA LEU A 39 3.99 -7.59 -7.43
C LEU A 39 3.26 -6.58 -6.56
N ASP A 40 1.98 -6.32 -6.87
CA ASP A 40 1.06 -5.53 -6.04
C ASP A 40 0.10 -6.46 -5.30
N VAL A 41 0.29 -6.63 -3.99
CA VAL A 41 -0.45 -7.57 -3.14
C VAL A 41 -1.66 -6.89 -2.51
N GLY A 42 -2.86 -7.38 -2.84
CA GLY A 42 -4.12 -6.73 -2.49
C GLY A 42 -4.39 -5.54 -3.40
N CYS A 43 -4.20 -5.73 -4.70
CA CYS A 43 -4.24 -4.66 -5.71
C CYS A 43 -5.62 -4.01 -5.90
N GLY A 44 -6.70 -4.64 -5.43
CA GLY A 44 -8.07 -4.13 -5.52
C GLY A 44 -8.47 -3.76 -6.95
N THR A 45 -8.91 -2.52 -7.15
CA THR A 45 -9.30 -1.98 -8.47
C THR A 45 -8.12 -1.66 -9.39
N GLY A 46 -6.88 -1.86 -8.93
CA GLY A 46 -5.66 -1.65 -9.70
C GLY A 46 -5.24 -0.19 -9.85
N TRP A 47 -5.71 0.72 -9.00
CA TRP A 47 -5.34 2.14 -9.13
C TRP A 47 -3.84 2.36 -8.92
N PHE A 48 -3.24 1.81 -7.87
CA PHE A 48 -1.80 1.86 -7.63
C PHE A 48 -1.03 0.99 -8.64
N THR A 49 -1.56 -0.19 -8.97
CA THR A 49 -0.98 -1.11 -9.95
C THR A 49 -0.72 -0.40 -11.29
N ARG A 50 -1.72 0.32 -11.82
CA ARG A 50 -1.60 1.09 -13.07
C ARG A 50 -0.60 2.22 -12.97
N ARG A 51 -0.51 2.90 -11.83
CA ARG A 51 0.45 3.99 -11.63
C ARG A 51 1.88 3.49 -11.59
N PHE A 52 2.15 2.38 -10.92
CA PHE A 52 3.47 1.76 -10.94
C PHE A 52 3.82 1.21 -12.32
N ALA A 53 2.88 0.63 -13.06
CA ALA A 53 3.12 0.21 -14.43
C ALA A 53 3.48 1.41 -15.35
N ALA A 54 2.88 2.58 -15.13
CA ALA A 54 3.20 3.80 -15.87
C ALA A 54 4.62 4.34 -15.60
N THR A 55 5.32 3.87 -14.56
CA THR A 55 6.75 4.20 -14.32
C THR A 55 7.70 3.26 -15.05
N GLY A 56 7.19 2.35 -15.88
CA GLY A 56 8.00 1.42 -16.66
C GLY A 56 8.29 0.09 -15.98
N LEU A 57 7.58 -0.25 -14.90
CA LEU A 57 7.69 -1.53 -14.22
C LEU A 57 6.82 -2.59 -14.90
N GLU A 58 7.25 -3.85 -14.85
CA GLU A 58 6.46 -5.02 -15.24
C GLU A 58 5.59 -5.48 -14.07
N VAL A 59 4.32 -5.07 -14.04
CA VAL A 59 3.48 -5.23 -12.86
C VAL A 59 2.53 -6.41 -12.96
N THR A 60 2.49 -7.20 -11.89
CA THR A 60 1.44 -8.20 -11.61
C THR A 60 0.65 -7.74 -10.38
N GLY A 61 -0.67 -7.72 -10.47
CA GLY A 61 -1.57 -7.48 -9.34
C GLY A 61 -2.19 -8.78 -8.85
N ILE A 62 -2.29 -8.97 -7.53
CA ILE A 62 -2.99 -10.11 -6.92
C ILE A 62 -4.00 -9.61 -5.88
N ASP A 63 -5.22 -10.14 -5.93
CA ASP A 63 -6.27 -9.83 -4.95
C ASP A 63 -7.21 -11.02 -4.77
N ARG A 64 -7.86 -11.12 -3.61
CA ARG A 64 -8.86 -12.14 -3.33
C ARG A 64 -10.25 -11.80 -3.90
N ASP A 65 -10.54 -10.52 -4.14
CA ASP A 65 -11.83 -10.03 -4.61
C ASP A 65 -11.91 -10.11 -6.14
N SER A 66 -12.63 -11.09 -6.65
CA SER A 66 -12.82 -11.31 -8.08
C SER A 66 -13.55 -10.15 -8.77
N GLY A 67 -14.43 -9.43 -8.07
CA GLY A 67 -15.12 -8.25 -8.58
C GLY A 67 -14.16 -7.08 -8.79
N CYS A 68 -13.25 -6.84 -7.84
CA CYS A 68 -12.17 -5.87 -7.99
C CYS A 68 -11.24 -6.22 -9.15
N LEU A 69 -10.85 -7.50 -9.28
CA LEU A 69 -10.00 -7.94 -10.40
C LEU A 69 -10.68 -7.82 -11.76
N ALA A 70 -11.97 -8.14 -11.85
CA ALA A 70 -12.74 -7.97 -13.09
C ALA A 70 -12.78 -6.47 -13.50
N PHE A 71 -13.01 -5.59 -12.52
CA PHE A 71 -12.98 -4.16 -12.73
C PHE A 71 -11.59 -3.67 -13.18
N ALA A 72 -10.52 -4.12 -12.52
CA ALA A 72 -9.15 -3.74 -12.84
C ALA A 72 -8.75 -4.14 -14.27
N ARG A 73 -9.12 -5.37 -14.70
CA ARG A 73 -8.86 -5.87 -16.07
C ARG A 73 -9.61 -5.08 -17.15
N ALA A 74 -10.79 -4.54 -16.82
CA ALA A 74 -11.59 -3.76 -17.76
C ALA A 74 -11.09 -2.31 -17.93
N ARG A 75 -10.13 -1.86 -17.12
CA ARG A 75 -9.60 -0.49 -17.21
C ARG A 75 -8.55 -0.37 -18.30
N PRO A 76 -8.59 0.70 -19.11
CA PRO A 76 -7.54 0.96 -20.09
C PRO A 76 -6.21 1.28 -19.38
N GLY A 77 -5.12 0.92 -20.00
CA GLY A 77 -3.79 1.22 -19.47
C GLY A 77 -2.71 0.23 -19.94
N PRO A 78 -1.55 0.25 -19.31
CA PRO A 78 -0.49 -0.70 -19.57
C PRO A 78 -0.97 -2.15 -19.42
N HIS A 79 -0.34 -3.08 -20.14
CA HIS A 79 -0.63 -4.49 -20.00
C HIS A 79 -0.19 -4.97 -18.59
N ILE A 80 -1.16 -5.28 -17.74
CA ILE A 80 -0.96 -5.73 -16.36
C ILE A 80 -1.58 -7.12 -16.20
N ARG A 81 -0.86 -8.02 -15.57
CA ARG A 81 -1.38 -9.34 -15.21
C ARG A 81 -2.10 -9.26 -13.87
N TYR A 82 -3.40 -9.56 -13.84
CA TYR A 82 -4.19 -9.62 -12.62
C TYR A 82 -4.56 -11.07 -12.27
N LEU A 83 -4.27 -11.51 -11.04
CA LEU A 83 -4.45 -12.88 -10.58
C LEU A 83 -5.29 -12.92 -9.29
N PRO A 84 -6.15 -13.94 -9.12
CA PRO A 84 -6.79 -14.19 -7.84
C PRO A 84 -5.78 -14.81 -6.86
N GLY A 85 -5.84 -14.42 -5.58
CA GLY A 85 -5.03 -15.06 -4.55
C GLY A 85 -5.16 -14.40 -3.17
N ASP A 86 -4.69 -15.14 -2.17
CA ASP A 86 -4.66 -14.69 -0.77
C ASP A 86 -3.27 -14.18 -0.43
N ALA A 87 -3.19 -12.97 0.13
CA ALA A 87 -1.93 -12.36 0.56
C ALA A 87 -1.16 -13.20 1.59
N ARG A 88 -1.86 -14.08 2.33
CA ARG A 88 -1.25 -14.97 3.33
C ARG A 88 -0.61 -16.23 2.76
N HIS A 89 -0.86 -16.52 1.48
CA HIS A 89 -0.35 -17.69 0.76
C HIS A 89 -0.19 -17.32 -0.72
N LEU A 90 0.87 -16.58 -1.04
CA LEU A 90 1.14 -16.13 -2.40
C LEU A 90 1.58 -17.30 -3.28
N PRO A 91 0.95 -17.52 -4.46
CA PRO A 91 1.24 -18.67 -5.33
C PRO A 91 2.50 -18.44 -6.20
N PHE A 92 3.55 -17.92 -5.57
CA PHE A 92 4.82 -17.64 -6.22
C PHE A 92 5.98 -18.24 -5.43
N PRO A 93 7.07 -18.67 -6.09
CA PRO A 93 8.28 -19.10 -5.40
C PRO A 93 8.94 -17.94 -4.65
N ASP A 94 9.91 -18.29 -3.79
CA ASP A 94 10.74 -17.31 -3.10
C ASP A 94 11.47 -16.41 -4.11
N HIS A 95 11.56 -15.13 -3.80
CA HIS A 95 12.28 -14.15 -4.62
C HIS A 95 11.79 -14.03 -6.08
N ALA A 96 10.49 -14.27 -6.32
CA ALA A 96 9.90 -14.27 -7.67
C ALA A 96 9.86 -12.90 -8.32
N PHE A 97 9.81 -11.81 -7.54
CA PHE A 97 9.70 -10.45 -8.03
C PHE A 97 10.83 -9.57 -7.49
N ASP A 98 11.33 -8.66 -8.32
CA ASP A 98 12.35 -7.70 -7.90
C ASP A 98 11.85 -6.83 -6.75
N ARG A 99 10.60 -6.38 -6.89
CA ARG A 99 9.91 -5.49 -5.97
C ARG A 99 8.53 -6.04 -5.60
N VAL A 100 8.08 -5.74 -4.38
CA VAL A 100 6.71 -6.05 -3.94
C VAL A 100 6.13 -4.86 -3.23
N ILE A 101 4.86 -4.55 -3.50
CA ILE A 101 4.10 -3.54 -2.75
C ILE A 101 2.82 -4.14 -2.19
N SER A 102 2.30 -3.49 -1.14
CA SER A 102 0.92 -3.65 -0.67
C SER A 102 0.43 -2.32 -0.13
N VAL A 103 -0.72 -1.85 -0.61
CA VAL A 103 -1.24 -0.53 -0.25
C VAL A 103 -2.56 -0.67 0.50
N THR A 104 -2.54 -0.43 1.80
CA THR A 104 -3.65 -0.54 2.76
C THR A 104 -4.35 -1.90 2.84
N ALA A 105 -3.99 -2.85 1.98
CA ALA A 105 -4.62 -4.17 1.94
C ALA A 105 -4.39 -4.98 3.21
N LEU A 106 -3.17 -4.92 3.79
CA LEU A 106 -2.84 -5.64 5.02
C LEU A 106 -3.67 -5.19 6.23
N CYS A 107 -4.24 -4.00 6.18
CA CYS A 107 -5.15 -3.51 7.22
C CYS A 107 -6.44 -4.36 7.33
N PHE A 108 -6.77 -5.14 6.30
CA PHE A 108 -7.95 -6.00 6.23
C PHE A 108 -7.61 -7.50 6.17
N VAL A 109 -6.35 -7.85 6.40
CA VAL A 109 -5.86 -9.24 6.44
C VAL A 109 -5.61 -9.66 7.88
N ASN A 110 -6.13 -10.82 8.28
CA ASN A 110 -5.87 -11.39 9.60
C ASN A 110 -5.45 -12.85 9.45
N PRO A 111 -4.28 -13.23 9.98
CA PRO A 111 -3.25 -12.40 10.61
C PRO A 111 -2.38 -11.65 9.55
N TRP A 112 -2.28 -10.34 9.67
CA TRP A 112 -1.49 -9.52 8.75
C TRP A 112 0.05 -9.80 8.78
N PRO A 113 0.67 -10.24 9.91
CA PRO A 113 2.09 -10.58 9.89
C PRO A 113 2.43 -11.75 8.96
N GLN A 114 1.49 -12.69 8.76
CA GLN A 114 1.67 -13.78 7.79
C GLN A 114 1.73 -13.24 6.36
N ALA A 115 0.86 -12.30 6.01
CA ALA A 115 0.90 -11.66 4.69
C ALA A 115 2.17 -10.82 4.50
N LEU A 116 2.66 -10.16 5.55
CA LEU A 116 3.94 -9.44 5.50
C LEU A 116 5.12 -10.40 5.29
N ALA A 117 5.10 -11.57 5.91
CA ALA A 117 6.11 -12.61 5.70
C ALA A 117 6.10 -13.14 4.25
N GLU A 118 4.93 -13.36 3.66
CA GLU A 118 4.79 -13.75 2.26
C GLU A 118 5.30 -12.65 1.29
N ILE A 119 4.98 -11.37 1.57
CA ILE A 119 5.53 -10.24 0.82
C ILE A 119 7.07 -10.26 0.86
N ALA A 120 7.66 -10.44 2.02
CA ALA A 120 9.11 -10.54 2.15
C ALA A 120 9.67 -11.77 1.42
N ARG A 121 9.02 -12.94 1.53
CA ARG A 121 9.45 -14.19 0.90
C ARG A 121 9.51 -14.09 -0.63
N VAL A 122 8.48 -13.51 -1.25
CA VAL A 122 8.43 -13.42 -2.73
C VAL A 122 9.23 -12.24 -3.28
N SER A 123 9.70 -11.33 -2.42
CA SER A 123 10.55 -10.20 -2.81
C SER A 123 12.00 -10.64 -3.00
N ARG A 124 12.61 -10.27 -4.11
CA ARG A 124 14.03 -10.55 -4.39
C ARG A 124 14.96 -9.47 -3.84
N MET A 125 14.54 -8.23 -3.88
CA MET A 125 15.38 -7.10 -3.51
C MET A 125 14.78 -6.26 -2.39
N ARG A 126 13.59 -5.73 -2.59
CA ARG A 126 12.97 -4.78 -1.67
C ARG A 126 11.46 -4.81 -1.78
N PHE A 127 10.77 -4.55 -0.67
CA PHE A 127 9.34 -4.30 -0.68
C PHE A 127 8.99 -2.97 -0.01
N ALA A 128 7.79 -2.47 -0.29
CA ALA A 128 7.21 -1.33 0.41
C ALA A 128 5.74 -1.60 0.75
N VAL A 129 5.35 -1.34 2.00
CA VAL A 129 3.99 -1.57 2.49
C VAL A 129 3.43 -0.28 3.06
N GLY A 130 2.24 0.10 2.60
CA GLY A 130 1.47 1.24 3.10
C GLY A 130 0.30 0.79 3.97
N LEU A 131 0.12 1.41 5.13
CA LEU A 131 -0.78 0.99 6.20
C LEU A 131 -1.57 2.18 6.77
N LEU A 132 -2.76 1.91 7.28
CA LEU A 132 -3.53 2.88 8.06
C LEU A 132 -2.85 3.10 9.41
N HIS A 133 -2.55 4.37 9.73
CA HIS A 133 -1.76 4.73 10.91
C HIS A 133 -2.64 5.05 12.12
N ARG A 134 -2.41 4.33 13.22
CA ARG A 134 -3.18 4.44 14.47
C ARG A 134 -2.98 5.76 15.21
N ARG A 135 -1.85 6.45 15.02
CA ARG A 135 -1.56 7.73 15.67
C ARG A 135 -1.83 8.91 14.75
N SER A 136 -3.01 8.93 14.12
CA SER A 136 -3.39 9.97 13.15
C SER A 136 -4.75 10.60 13.47
N ALA A 137 -4.98 11.80 12.96
CA ALA A 137 -6.28 12.45 13.07
C ALA A 137 -7.39 11.62 12.40
N LEU A 138 -7.08 10.92 11.32
CA LEU A 138 -8.03 10.04 10.64
C LEU A 138 -8.45 8.88 11.55
N TRP A 139 -7.52 8.26 12.28
CA TRP A 139 -7.87 7.21 13.23
C TRP A 139 -8.78 7.72 14.35
N LEU A 140 -8.52 8.91 14.89
CA LEU A 140 -9.39 9.53 15.90
C LEU A 140 -10.81 9.74 15.38
N ALA A 141 -10.96 10.10 14.11
CA ALA A 141 -12.25 10.38 13.48
C ALA A 141 -12.98 9.11 12.98
N LYS A 142 -12.26 8.10 12.50
CA LYS A 142 -12.81 6.98 11.73
C LYS A 142 -12.39 5.58 12.19
N GLY A 143 -11.30 5.44 12.97
CA GLY A 143 -10.69 4.15 13.29
C GLY A 143 -11.08 3.58 14.65
N ARG A 144 -11.73 4.36 15.53
CA ARG A 144 -12.17 3.88 16.84
C ARG A 144 -13.35 2.92 16.73
N ASP A 145 -13.53 2.10 17.75
CA ASP A 145 -14.69 1.21 17.93
C ASP A 145 -14.93 0.28 16.72
N GLY A 146 -13.86 -0.31 16.16
CA GLY A 146 -13.94 -1.22 15.01
C GLY A 146 -13.97 -0.53 13.65
N GLY A 147 -13.82 0.79 13.61
CA GLY A 147 -13.80 1.57 12.36
C GLY A 147 -15.19 1.90 11.82
N ARG A 148 -15.26 2.91 10.94
CA ARG A 148 -16.52 3.41 10.36
C ARG A 148 -16.40 3.55 8.83
N GLY A 149 -17.48 3.22 8.12
CA GLY A 149 -17.54 3.34 6.65
C GLY A 149 -16.51 2.44 5.97
N ALA A 150 -15.69 2.99 5.08
CA ALA A 150 -14.66 2.24 4.36
C ALA A 150 -13.55 1.66 5.27
N TYR A 151 -13.51 2.05 6.54
CA TYR A 151 -12.52 1.57 7.52
C TYR A 151 -13.09 0.56 8.51
N ALA A 152 -14.35 0.12 8.33
CA ALA A 152 -14.96 -0.89 9.19
C ALA A 152 -14.15 -2.20 9.14
N GLY A 153 -13.78 -2.73 10.31
CA GLY A 153 -12.96 -3.94 10.44
C GLY A 153 -11.48 -3.77 10.13
N ALA A 154 -11.02 -2.56 9.79
CA ALA A 154 -9.61 -2.33 9.52
C ALA A 154 -8.76 -2.41 10.81
N HIS A 155 -7.65 -3.12 10.74
CA HIS A 155 -6.56 -2.98 11.70
C HIS A 155 -5.74 -1.72 11.40
N TRP A 156 -5.54 -0.89 12.42
CA TRP A 156 -4.73 0.32 12.35
C TRP A 156 -3.40 0.09 13.03
N HIS A 157 -2.33 0.35 12.30
CA HIS A 157 -0.99 -0.03 12.70
C HIS A 157 -0.25 1.10 13.41
N THR A 158 0.64 0.73 14.32
CA THR A 158 1.68 1.61 14.85
C THR A 158 3.03 1.26 14.24
N ARG A 159 3.95 2.23 14.21
CA ARG A 159 5.34 1.96 13.79
C ARG A 159 6.00 0.87 14.64
N GLY A 160 5.67 0.79 15.95
CA GLY A 160 6.18 -0.24 16.84
C GLY A 160 5.78 -1.64 16.41
N GLU A 161 4.48 -1.88 16.24
CA GLU A 161 3.94 -3.18 15.76
C GLU A 161 4.57 -3.62 14.44
N VAL A 162 4.69 -2.69 13.47
CA VAL A 162 5.29 -3.01 12.17
C VAL A 162 6.77 -3.35 12.31
N ARG A 163 7.52 -2.60 13.12
CA ARG A 163 8.93 -2.89 13.38
C ARG A 163 9.11 -4.24 14.06
N ASP A 164 8.26 -4.58 15.02
CA ASP A 164 8.34 -5.86 15.72
C ASP A 164 8.05 -7.04 14.79
N ALA A 165 7.09 -6.89 13.86
CA ALA A 165 6.83 -7.87 12.83
C ALA A 165 8.02 -8.02 11.85
N LEU A 166 8.66 -6.92 11.46
CA LEU A 166 9.84 -6.94 10.57
C LEU A 166 11.05 -7.63 11.20
N ARG A 167 11.24 -7.52 12.54
CA ARG A 167 12.34 -8.20 13.27
C ARG A 167 12.29 -9.72 13.17
N ALA A 168 11.12 -10.30 12.93
CA ALA A 168 10.94 -11.73 12.72
C ALA A 168 11.25 -12.21 11.30
N LEU A 169 11.61 -11.29 10.38
CA LEU A 169 11.82 -11.56 8.97
C LEU A 169 13.29 -11.32 8.58
N PRO A 170 13.79 -11.98 7.54
CA PRO A 170 15.14 -11.78 7.01
C PRO A 170 15.21 -10.46 6.21
N VAL A 171 15.05 -9.33 6.87
CA VAL A 171 15.05 -8.00 6.25
C VAL A 171 16.02 -7.05 6.94
N ARG A 172 16.43 -6.01 6.22
CA ARG A 172 17.37 -4.99 6.68
C ARG A 172 17.02 -3.64 6.07
N ASN A 173 17.68 -2.58 6.53
CA ASN A 173 17.54 -1.22 5.98
C ASN A 173 16.06 -0.77 5.93
N GLU A 174 15.32 -1.00 7.02
CA GLU A 174 13.95 -0.54 7.11
C GLU A 174 13.87 0.98 7.21
N HIS A 175 13.09 1.58 6.32
CA HIS A 175 12.81 3.02 6.31
C HIS A 175 11.32 3.25 6.44
N PHE A 176 10.94 4.04 7.44
CA PHE A 176 9.57 4.44 7.67
C PHE A 176 9.30 5.83 7.13
N GLY A 177 8.12 6.03 6.58
CA GLY A 177 7.62 7.33 6.16
C GLY A 177 6.14 7.51 6.49
N TYR A 178 5.69 8.75 6.47
CA TYR A 178 4.31 9.12 6.73
C TYR A 178 3.80 10.03 5.63
N ALA A 179 2.53 9.92 5.32
CA ALA A 179 1.84 10.81 4.39
C ALA A 179 0.42 11.10 4.89
N VAL A 180 -0.19 12.14 4.31
CA VAL A 180 -1.56 12.56 4.60
C VAL A 180 -1.73 12.99 6.05
N LEU A 181 -1.03 14.06 6.45
CA LEU A 181 -1.17 14.66 7.80
C LEU A 181 -2.59 15.12 8.07
N ASP A 182 -3.18 15.82 7.11
CA ASP A 182 -4.56 16.27 7.15
C ASP A 182 -5.33 15.77 5.91
N PRO A 183 -6.26 14.82 6.05
CA PRO A 183 -6.99 14.24 4.93
C PRO A 183 -8.05 15.18 4.31
N THR A 184 -8.17 16.44 4.72
CA THR A 184 -9.14 17.39 4.15
C THR A 184 -8.78 17.82 2.74
N ALA A 185 -7.50 17.71 2.35
CA ALA A 185 -6.96 18.20 1.08
C ALA A 185 -7.13 19.72 0.85
N SER A 186 -7.29 20.49 1.93
CA SER A 186 -7.28 21.96 1.90
C SER A 186 -5.92 22.50 1.44
N ALA A 187 -5.85 23.80 1.10
CA ALA A 187 -4.57 24.42 0.76
C ALA A 187 -3.56 24.34 1.91
N VAL A 188 -4.04 24.46 3.15
CA VAL A 188 -3.23 24.31 4.37
C VAL A 188 -2.75 22.86 4.52
N ALA A 189 -3.64 21.87 4.30
CA ALA A 189 -3.28 20.47 4.33
C ALA A 189 -2.15 20.13 3.33
N LYS A 190 -2.25 20.64 2.11
CA LYS A 190 -1.24 20.47 1.05
C LYS A 190 0.10 21.12 1.40
N ALA A 191 0.09 22.29 2.00
CA ALA A 191 1.30 22.96 2.47
C ALA A 191 1.95 22.19 3.64
N LEU A 192 1.16 21.75 4.63
CA LEU A 192 1.63 20.93 5.73
C LEU A 192 2.24 19.60 5.23
N GLU A 193 1.62 18.94 4.27
CA GLU A 193 2.14 17.71 3.67
C GLU A 193 3.52 17.92 3.07
N ARG A 194 3.70 19.02 2.34
CA ARG A 194 4.97 19.32 1.67
C ARG A 194 6.13 19.58 2.65
N PHE A 195 5.88 20.27 3.76
CA PHE A 195 6.93 20.74 4.67
C PHE A 195 7.05 19.92 5.96
N ALA A 196 5.97 19.37 6.47
CA ALA A 196 5.91 18.75 7.79
C ALA A 196 5.73 17.23 7.75
N ALA A 197 5.02 16.65 6.77
CA ALA A 197 4.76 15.22 6.72
C ALA A 197 6.03 14.35 6.78
N PRO A 198 7.12 14.68 6.09
CA PRO A 198 8.34 13.87 6.17
C PRO A 198 9.00 13.85 7.56
N ARG A 199 8.63 14.80 8.44
CA ARG A 199 9.25 14.97 9.77
C ARG A 199 8.34 14.56 10.93
N LEU A 200 7.00 14.54 10.71
CA LEU A 200 6.03 14.28 11.77
C LEU A 200 5.41 12.89 11.64
N PRO A 201 5.50 12.03 12.67
CA PRO A 201 4.92 10.69 12.64
C PRO A 201 3.41 10.71 12.96
N LEU A 202 2.65 11.58 12.29
CA LEU A 202 1.21 11.81 12.53
C LEU A 202 0.35 11.63 11.27
N GLY A 203 0.95 11.35 10.11
CA GLY A 203 0.22 11.08 8.87
C GLY A 203 -0.74 9.92 9.00
N SER A 204 -1.86 9.97 8.29
CA SER A 204 -2.87 8.89 8.25
C SER A 204 -2.39 7.63 7.55
N PHE A 205 -1.39 7.78 6.70
CA PHE A 205 -0.72 6.72 5.98
C PHE A 205 0.70 6.53 6.55
N LEU A 206 0.95 5.34 7.07
CA LEU A 206 2.26 4.87 7.52
C LEU A 206 2.81 3.94 6.44
N ALA A 207 4.00 4.21 5.94
CA ALA A 207 4.65 3.30 5.01
C ALA A 207 6.01 2.83 5.54
N VAL A 208 6.39 1.63 5.14
CA VAL A 208 7.71 1.06 5.40
C VAL A 208 8.24 0.41 4.13
N GLY A 209 9.52 0.68 3.82
CA GLY A 209 10.28 -0.05 2.83
C GLY A 209 11.43 -0.79 3.50
N ALA A 210 11.72 -2.02 3.08
CA ALA A 210 12.82 -2.81 3.62
C ALA A 210 13.48 -3.67 2.53
N ASP A 211 14.79 -3.85 2.62
CA ASP A 211 15.54 -4.75 1.76
C ASP A 211 15.41 -6.19 2.30
N VAL A 212 15.28 -7.15 1.39
CA VAL A 212 15.34 -8.57 1.74
C VAL A 212 16.80 -8.98 1.88
N ALA A 213 17.15 -9.60 3.01
CA ALA A 213 18.47 -10.16 3.22
C ALA A 213 18.60 -11.45 2.38
N ARG A 214 19.71 -11.56 1.64
CA ARG A 214 20.08 -12.77 0.92
C ARG A 214 20.79 -13.73 1.83
#